data_bf6c126ef3c719c7012f79aa3fb7cc2d
#
_entry.id   bf6c126ef3c719c7012f79aa3fb7cc2d
#
_cell.length_a   1.000
_cell.length_b   1.000
_cell.length_c   1.000
_cell.angle_alpha   90.00
_cell.angle_beta   90.00
_cell.angle_gamma   90.00
#
_symmetry.space_group_name_H-M   'P 1'
#
loop_
_entity.id
_entity.type
_entity.pdbx_description
1 polymer ?
#
loop_
_entity_poly.entity_id
_entity_poly.type
_entity_poly.pdbx_seq_one_letter_code
_entity_poly.pdbx_strand_id
1 'polypeptide(L)'
;MAAGDWFGWMSRHFRRRRMQRFARAFGITAATRVLDIGGTPDCWELLAERPRLTLLNTPRARADLAGAAAWVAGDGRCLPFRDGAFDVVFSNSVIEHVGDRASQERFAREVARVGRGFWVQTPNRWFPVEQHLLTPFIHWMPKSWQRPIVPRINVWRWLVRVTPDRRRFYIEHYLNDVRLLDMSELRALFPRAQVIRERFLGVTKSLVALRR
;
A
#
# COMPACT_ATOMS: atom_id res chain seq x y z
N MET A 1 24.54 -9.99 11.47
CA MET A 1 23.49 -9.31 10.68
C MET A 1 22.88 -8.25 11.57
N ALA A 2 22.97 -6.97 11.19
CA ALA A 2 22.35 -5.89 11.95
C ALA A 2 20.81 -6.02 11.90
N ALA A 3 20.12 -5.57 12.95
CA ALA A 3 18.64 -5.64 13.02
C ALA A 3 17.93 -5.00 11.79
N GLY A 4 18.57 -4.01 11.15
CA GLY A 4 18.10 -3.40 9.91
C GLY A 4 18.12 -4.33 8.70
N ASP A 5 19.07 -5.26 8.62
CA ASP A 5 19.19 -6.21 7.50
C ASP A 5 18.09 -7.27 7.55
N TRP A 6 17.71 -7.73 8.74
CA TRP A 6 16.66 -8.71 8.95
C TRP A 6 15.28 -8.15 8.58
N PHE A 7 14.99 -6.91 8.97
CA PHE A 7 13.72 -6.26 8.64
C PHE A 7 13.59 -6.02 7.11
N GLY A 8 14.66 -5.58 6.47
CA GLY A 8 14.73 -5.43 5.01
C GLY A 8 14.52 -6.76 4.27
N TRP A 9 15.15 -7.85 4.75
CA TRP A 9 14.95 -9.20 4.20
C TRP A 9 13.50 -9.68 4.36
N MET A 10 12.92 -9.52 5.56
CA MET A 10 11.54 -9.89 5.84
C MET A 10 10.55 -9.12 4.96
N SER A 11 10.74 -7.81 4.81
CA SER A 11 9.91 -6.96 3.96
C SER A 11 9.97 -7.41 2.49
N ARG A 12 11.16 -7.70 1.96
CA ARG A 12 11.36 -8.24 0.60
C ARG A 12 10.70 -9.60 0.42
N HIS A 13 10.79 -10.48 1.42
CA HIS A 13 10.17 -11.81 1.38
C HIS A 13 8.64 -11.74 1.28
N PHE A 14 7.99 -10.91 2.12
CA PHE A 14 6.54 -10.70 2.05
C PHE A 14 6.12 -10.07 0.72
N ARG A 15 6.87 -9.09 0.24
CA ARG A 15 6.61 -8.42 -1.04
C ARG A 15 6.70 -9.41 -2.20
N ARG A 16 7.76 -10.23 -2.26
CA ARG A 16 7.92 -11.27 -3.29
C ARG A 16 6.76 -12.26 -3.28
N ARG A 17 6.36 -12.79 -2.12
CA ARG A 17 5.22 -13.70 -2.00
C ARG A 17 3.91 -13.04 -2.46
N ARG A 18 3.70 -11.79 -2.13
CA ARG A 18 2.53 -11.02 -2.56
C ARG A 18 2.49 -10.87 -4.08
N MET A 19 3.59 -10.45 -4.69
CA MET A 19 3.69 -10.29 -6.14
C MET A 19 3.48 -11.62 -6.87
N GLN A 20 4.01 -12.73 -6.37
CA GLN A 20 3.77 -14.06 -6.92
C GLN A 20 2.30 -14.51 -6.80
N ARG A 21 1.64 -14.19 -5.67
CA ARG A 21 0.21 -14.47 -5.51
C ARG A 21 -0.64 -13.62 -6.45
N PHE A 22 -0.32 -12.35 -6.58
CA PHE A 22 -0.94 -11.45 -7.51
C PHE A 22 -0.82 -11.96 -8.95
N ALA A 23 0.39 -12.27 -9.41
CA ALA A 23 0.64 -12.76 -10.76
C ALA A 23 -0.15 -14.05 -11.06
N ARG A 24 -0.17 -15.00 -10.12
CA ARG A 24 -0.96 -16.24 -10.26
C ARG A 24 -2.46 -15.99 -10.25
N ALA A 25 -2.95 -15.07 -9.41
CA ALA A 25 -4.39 -14.78 -9.30
C ALA A 25 -4.97 -14.20 -10.59
N PHE A 26 -4.17 -13.44 -11.35
CA PHE A 26 -4.61 -12.77 -12.57
C PHE A 26 -4.02 -13.36 -13.86
N GLY A 27 -3.16 -14.37 -13.79
CA GLY A 27 -2.49 -14.90 -14.97
C GLY A 27 -1.68 -13.81 -15.71
N ILE A 28 -0.87 -13.06 -14.97
CA ILE A 28 -0.15 -11.91 -15.51
C ILE A 28 0.83 -12.36 -16.61
N THR A 29 0.72 -11.69 -17.77
CA THR A 29 1.59 -11.86 -18.94
C THR A 29 2.12 -10.51 -19.42
N ALA A 30 3.04 -10.51 -20.38
CA ALA A 30 3.55 -9.30 -21.01
C ALA A 30 2.46 -8.50 -21.79
N ALA A 31 1.32 -9.12 -22.13
CA ALA A 31 0.18 -8.45 -22.76
C ALA A 31 -0.77 -7.78 -21.75
N THR A 32 -0.72 -8.18 -20.46
CA THR A 32 -1.63 -7.67 -19.42
C THR A 32 -1.38 -6.19 -19.15
N ARG A 33 -2.44 -5.37 -19.21
CA ARG A 33 -2.36 -3.94 -18.87
C ARG A 33 -2.63 -3.76 -17.39
N VAL A 34 -1.63 -3.30 -16.66
CA VAL A 34 -1.71 -3.10 -15.21
C VAL A 34 -1.54 -1.62 -14.88
N LEU A 35 -2.45 -1.07 -14.08
CA LEU A 35 -2.27 0.20 -13.39
C LEU A 35 -1.80 -0.08 -11.96
N ASP A 36 -0.63 0.42 -11.60
CA ASP A 36 -0.15 0.39 -10.20
C ASP A 36 -0.30 1.79 -9.58
N ILE A 37 -1.17 1.89 -8.59
CA ILE A 37 -1.44 3.15 -7.88
C ILE A 37 -0.52 3.22 -6.66
N GLY A 38 0.35 4.23 -6.62
CA GLY A 38 1.30 4.48 -5.53
C GLY A 38 2.53 3.58 -5.53
N GLY A 39 2.71 2.77 -6.57
CA GLY A 39 3.82 1.82 -6.68
C GLY A 39 5.11 2.41 -7.25
N THR A 40 6.17 1.60 -7.17
CA THR A 40 7.49 1.86 -7.75
C THR A 40 7.91 0.70 -8.65
N PRO A 41 8.83 0.90 -9.61
CA PRO A 41 9.28 -0.15 -10.53
C PRO A 41 9.82 -1.40 -9.84
N ASP A 42 10.50 -1.25 -8.70
CA ASP A 42 11.21 -2.32 -7.97
C ASP A 42 10.33 -3.54 -7.63
N CYS A 43 9.04 -3.30 -7.38
CA CYS A 43 8.12 -4.39 -7.05
C CYS A 43 7.89 -5.33 -8.24
N TRP A 44 7.92 -4.78 -9.45
CA TRP A 44 7.64 -5.48 -10.70
C TRP A 44 8.83 -6.28 -11.22
N GLU A 45 10.03 -5.94 -10.76
CA GLU A 45 11.25 -6.73 -11.02
C GLU A 45 11.23 -8.11 -10.37
N LEU A 46 10.35 -8.31 -9.39
CA LEU A 46 10.18 -9.59 -8.71
C LEU A 46 9.36 -10.62 -9.51
N LEU A 47 8.77 -10.22 -10.64
CA LEU A 47 7.99 -11.08 -11.51
C LEU A 47 8.85 -11.64 -12.66
N ALA A 48 8.57 -12.88 -13.05
CA ALA A 48 9.21 -13.52 -14.21
C ALA A 48 8.78 -12.85 -15.53
N GLU A 49 7.49 -12.50 -15.65
CA GLU A 49 6.95 -11.73 -16.77
C GLU A 49 6.52 -10.35 -16.30
N ARG A 50 6.91 -9.32 -17.03
CA ARG A 50 6.53 -7.92 -16.76
C ARG A 50 5.32 -7.54 -17.59
N PRO A 51 4.22 -7.08 -16.99
CA PRO A 51 3.05 -6.60 -17.72
C PRO A 51 3.33 -5.26 -18.40
N ARG A 52 2.38 -4.81 -19.22
CA ARG A 52 2.30 -3.41 -19.68
C ARG A 52 1.90 -2.54 -18.50
N LEU A 53 2.91 -2.01 -17.80
CA LEU A 53 2.77 -1.31 -16.54
C LEU A 53 2.60 0.19 -16.75
N THR A 54 1.56 0.76 -16.12
CA THR A 54 1.40 2.19 -15.90
C THR A 54 1.49 2.46 -14.41
N LEU A 55 2.41 3.32 -13.99
CA LEU A 55 2.53 3.78 -12.60
C LEU A 55 1.76 5.09 -12.44
N LEU A 56 0.88 5.18 -11.45
CA LEU A 56 0.23 6.44 -11.08
C LEU A 56 0.66 6.83 -9.67
N ASN A 57 1.24 8.02 -9.55
CA ASN A 57 1.66 8.59 -8.27
C ASN A 57 1.39 10.10 -8.23
N THR A 58 1.43 10.66 -7.03
CA THR A 58 1.38 12.12 -6.88
C THR A 58 2.64 12.77 -7.52
N PRO A 59 2.56 14.04 -7.97
CA PRO A 59 3.71 14.74 -8.57
C PRO A 59 4.97 14.76 -7.69
N ARG A 60 4.81 14.68 -6.37
CA ARG A 60 5.93 14.64 -5.40
C ARG A 60 6.81 13.38 -5.52
N ALA A 61 6.27 12.28 -6.05
CA ALA A 61 7.01 11.03 -6.22
C ALA A 61 7.85 10.97 -7.52
N ARG A 62 7.91 12.05 -8.30
CA ARG A 62 8.57 12.08 -9.63
C ARG A 62 10.04 11.63 -9.60
N ALA A 63 10.78 11.97 -8.56
CA ALA A 63 12.20 11.62 -8.45
C ALA A 63 12.41 10.10 -8.28
N ASP A 64 11.50 9.42 -7.57
CA ASP A 64 11.57 7.97 -7.31
C ASP A 64 11.13 7.13 -8.52
N LEU A 65 10.58 7.78 -9.56
CA LEU A 65 10.04 7.16 -10.76
C LEU A 65 10.88 7.45 -12.01
N ALA A 66 12.05 8.05 -11.85
CA ALA A 66 12.96 8.32 -12.94
C ALA A 66 13.35 7.01 -13.66
N GLY A 67 13.03 6.93 -14.97
CA GLY A 67 13.26 5.72 -15.79
C GLY A 67 12.07 4.75 -15.88
N ALA A 68 10.94 5.00 -15.23
CA ALA A 68 9.71 4.24 -15.46
C ALA A 68 9.15 4.50 -16.86
N ALA A 69 8.88 3.45 -17.63
CA ALA A 69 8.46 3.55 -19.04
C ALA A 69 7.09 4.23 -19.22
N ALA A 70 6.20 4.14 -18.23
CA ALA A 70 4.90 4.82 -18.25
C ALA A 70 4.55 5.28 -16.83
N TRP A 71 4.68 6.59 -16.60
CA TRP A 71 4.29 7.23 -15.34
C TRP A 71 3.29 8.35 -15.59
N VAL A 72 2.25 8.40 -14.79
CA VAL A 72 1.20 9.42 -14.79
C VAL A 72 1.13 10.08 -13.43
N ALA A 73 1.21 11.40 -13.40
CA ALA A 73 0.94 12.18 -12.20
C ALA A 73 -0.57 12.25 -11.98
N GLY A 74 -1.04 11.82 -10.80
CA GLY A 74 -2.47 11.80 -10.52
C GLY A 74 -2.80 11.47 -9.08
N ASP A 75 -4.09 11.57 -8.78
CA ASP A 75 -4.68 11.21 -7.49
C ASP A 75 -5.51 9.94 -7.66
N GLY A 76 -5.24 8.93 -6.82
CA GLY A 76 -6.00 7.67 -6.84
C GLY A 76 -7.50 7.82 -6.55
N ARG A 77 -7.93 8.98 -6.04
CA ARG A 77 -9.35 9.31 -5.77
C ARG A 77 -10.08 9.91 -7.00
N CYS A 78 -9.32 10.22 -8.07
CA CYS A 78 -9.83 10.75 -9.33
C CYS A 78 -8.87 10.35 -10.46
N LEU A 79 -9.04 9.14 -10.99
CA LEU A 79 -8.12 8.56 -11.96
C LEU A 79 -8.38 9.11 -13.38
N PRO A 80 -7.35 9.60 -14.09
CA PRO A 80 -7.51 10.19 -15.42
C PRO A 80 -7.63 9.13 -16.53
N PHE A 81 -8.36 8.07 -16.28
CA PHE A 81 -8.55 6.96 -17.21
C PHE A 81 -10.04 6.65 -17.40
N ARG A 82 -10.38 6.15 -18.59
CA ARG A 82 -11.74 5.67 -18.89
C ARG A 82 -12.06 4.38 -18.12
N ASP A 83 -13.33 4.06 -18.02
CA ASP A 83 -13.81 2.81 -17.42
C ASP A 83 -13.21 1.60 -18.13
N GLY A 84 -12.78 0.60 -17.34
CA GLY A 84 -12.18 -0.64 -17.85
C GLY A 84 -10.89 -0.46 -18.67
N ALA A 85 -10.18 0.66 -18.50
CA ALA A 85 -8.93 0.95 -19.24
C ALA A 85 -7.85 -0.10 -19.01
N PHE A 86 -7.83 -0.71 -17.82
CA PHE A 86 -6.84 -1.70 -17.41
C PHE A 86 -7.48 -3.07 -17.18
N ASP A 87 -6.69 -4.10 -17.45
CA ASP A 87 -7.13 -5.47 -17.15
C ASP A 87 -7.09 -5.70 -15.65
N VAL A 88 -6.09 -5.10 -14.97
CA VAL A 88 -5.97 -5.16 -13.50
C VAL A 88 -5.48 -3.82 -12.92
N VAL A 89 -6.09 -3.38 -11.83
CA VAL A 89 -5.55 -2.32 -10.96
C VAL A 89 -4.87 -2.97 -9.76
N PHE A 90 -3.60 -2.62 -9.55
CA PHE A 90 -2.82 -3.02 -8.39
C PHE A 90 -2.62 -1.82 -7.48
N SER A 91 -2.74 -2.00 -6.17
CA SER A 91 -2.41 -0.99 -5.18
C SER A 91 -1.93 -1.66 -3.89
N ASN A 92 -0.79 -1.20 -3.38
CA ASN A 92 -0.15 -1.81 -2.23
C ASN A 92 0.21 -0.76 -1.18
N SER A 93 -0.51 -0.77 -0.06
CA SER A 93 -0.34 0.18 1.06
C SER A 93 -0.50 1.63 0.61
N VAL A 94 -1.64 1.94 0.00
CA VAL A 94 -1.99 3.30 -0.47
C VAL A 94 -3.32 3.78 0.10
N ILE A 95 -4.35 2.91 0.12
CA ILE A 95 -5.70 3.31 0.54
C ILE A 95 -5.76 3.87 1.96
N GLU A 96 -4.85 3.47 2.85
CA GLU A 96 -4.71 4.04 4.19
C GLU A 96 -4.16 5.47 4.20
N HIS A 97 -3.57 5.95 3.09
CA HIS A 97 -2.96 7.27 2.93
C HIS A 97 -3.80 8.27 2.13
N VAL A 98 -4.96 7.86 1.61
CA VAL A 98 -5.78 8.75 0.78
C VAL A 98 -6.65 9.72 1.58
N GLY A 99 -6.59 9.67 2.92
CA GLY A 99 -7.32 10.56 3.82
C GLY A 99 -8.46 9.87 4.56
N ASP A 100 -9.58 10.58 4.68
CA ASP A 100 -10.76 10.14 5.44
C ASP A 100 -11.56 9.01 4.78
N ARG A 101 -12.62 8.57 5.43
CA ARG A 101 -13.49 7.50 4.92
C ARG A 101 -14.09 7.83 3.55
N ALA A 102 -14.53 9.06 3.34
CA ALA A 102 -15.11 9.47 2.07
C ALA A 102 -14.05 9.46 0.94
N SER A 103 -12.81 9.80 1.25
CA SER A 103 -11.67 9.68 0.33
C SER A 103 -11.35 8.23 -0.01
N GLN A 104 -11.38 7.32 0.97
CA GLN A 104 -11.21 5.89 0.74
C GLN A 104 -12.34 5.30 -0.12
N GLU A 105 -13.56 5.78 0.02
CA GLU A 105 -14.70 5.40 -0.83
C GLU A 105 -14.53 5.89 -2.27
N ARG A 106 -14.06 7.13 -2.47
CA ARG A 106 -13.72 7.63 -3.82
C ARG A 106 -12.63 6.78 -4.46
N PHE A 107 -11.55 6.50 -3.73
CA PHE A 107 -10.48 5.63 -4.20
C PHE A 107 -10.99 4.24 -4.61
N ALA A 108 -11.81 3.61 -3.77
CA ALA A 108 -12.35 2.27 -4.05
C ALA A 108 -13.26 2.26 -5.30
N ARG A 109 -14.08 3.32 -5.49
CA ARG A 109 -14.90 3.47 -6.70
C ARG A 109 -14.05 3.63 -7.95
N GLU A 110 -13.00 4.45 -7.90
CA GLU A 110 -12.10 4.67 -9.03
C GLU A 110 -11.34 3.39 -9.42
N VAL A 111 -10.79 2.69 -8.43
CA VAL A 111 -10.16 1.37 -8.65
C VAL A 111 -11.12 0.41 -9.34
N ALA A 112 -12.36 0.32 -8.87
CA ALA A 112 -13.38 -0.57 -9.43
C ALA A 112 -13.89 -0.13 -10.81
N ARG A 113 -13.81 1.17 -11.13
CA ARG A 113 -14.22 1.77 -12.40
C ARG A 113 -13.19 1.52 -13.50
N VAL A 114 -11.92 1.81 -13.22
CA VAL A 114 -10.88 1.77 -14.26
C VAL A 114 -10.31 0.37 -14.50
N GLY A 115 -10.43 -0.55 -13.52
CA GLY A 115 -9.96 -1.92 -13.62
C GLY A 115 -11.07 -2.93 -13.89
N ARG A 116 -10.86 -3.84 -14.85
CA ARG A 116 -11.72 -5.04 -15.01
C ARG A 116 -11.61 -5.93 -13.79
N GLY A 117 -10.38 -6.09 -13.26
CA GLY A 117 -10.06 -6.68 -11.97
C GLY A 117 -9.22 -5.77 -11.12
N PHE A 118 -9.05 -6.10 -9.83
CA PHE A 118 -8.18 -5.33 -8.96
C PHE A 118 -7.60 -6.17 -7.82
N TRP A 119 -6.46 -5.70 -7.30
CA TRP A 119 -5.78 -6.16 -6.10
C TRP A 119 -5.42 -4.96 -5.25
N VAL A 120 -6.11 -4.76 -4.13
CA VAL A 120 -5.86 -3.64 -3.20
C VAL A 120 -5.46 -4.20 -1.85
N GLN A 121 -4.21 -3.96 -1.47
CA GLN A 121 -3.66 -4.39 -0.18
C GLN A 121 -3.55 -3.20 0.77
N THR A 122 -3.83 -3.44 2.06
CA THR A 122 -3.66 -2.48 3.14
C THR A 122 -3.22 -3.18 4.43
N PRO A 123 -2.46 -2.51 5.33
CA PRO A 123 -2.22 -3.01 6.68
C PRO A 123 -3.53 -3.24 7.45
N ASN A 124 -3.56 -4.30 8.25
CA ASN A 124 -4.71 -4.56 9.09
C ASN A 124 -4.63 -3.73 10.38
N ARG A 125 -5.66 -2.91 10.65
CA ARG A 125 -5.79 -2.10 11.87
C ARG A 125 -5.62 -2.90 13.18
N TRP A 126 -6.01 -4.17 13.19
CA TRP A 126 -5.92 -5.04 14.37
C TRP A 126 -4.59 -5.80 14.49
N PHE A 127 -3.63 -5.56 13.58
CA PHE A 127 -2.29 -6.12 13.77
C PHE A 127 -1.56 -5.38 14.90
N PRO A 128 -0.96 -6.08 15.88
CA PRO A 128 -0.47 -5.45 17.11
C PRO A 128 0.69 -4.45 16.88
N VAL A 129 1.40 -4.53 15.75
CA VAL A 129 2.50 -3.61 15.43
C VAL A 129 2.06 -2.65 14.33
N GLU A 130 2.12 -1.37 14.59
CA GLU A 130 1.91 -0.34 13.59
C GLU A 130 3.06 -0.38 12.56
N GLN A 131 2.72 -0.57 11.27
CA GLN A 131 3.71 -0.94 10.26
C GLN A 131 4.54 0.22 9.73
N HIS A 132 4.06 1.47 9.84
CA HIS A 132 4.79 2.68 9.40
C HIS A 132 5.87 3.10 10.41
N LEU A 133 5.58 2.95 11.71
CA LEU A 133 6.48 3.33 12.80
C LEU A 133 7.12 2.13 13.50
N LEU A 134 6.76 0.90 13.10
CA LEU A 134 7.18 -0.36 13.72
C LEU A 134 6.94 -0.38 15.25
N THR A 135 5.90 0.32 15.70
CA THR A 135 5.64 0.56 17.12
C THR A 135 4.43 -0.23 17.57
N PRO A 136 4.55 -1.08 18.62
CA PRO A 136 3.43 -1.85 19.12
C PRO A 136 2.30 -0.97 19.65
N PHE A 137 1.06 -1.34 19.35
CA PHE A 137 -0.20 -0.84 19.90
C PHE A 137 -0.48 0.66 19.73
N ILE A 138 0.44 1.46 19.21
CA ILE A 138 0.35 2.93 19.14
C ILE A 138 -0.89 3.39 18.34
N HIS A 139 -1.24 2.71 17.27
CA HIS A 139 -2.37 3.04 16.39
C HIS A 139 -3.75 2.72 16.99
N TRP A 140 -3.80 2.00 18.12
CA TRP A 140 -5.03 1.74 18.86
C TRP A 140 -5.39 2.88 19.81
N MET A 141 -4.43 3.76 20.10
CA MET A 141 -4.66 4.94 20.92
C MET A 141 -5.36 6.05 20.11
N PRO A 142 -6.13 6.94 20.76
CA PRO A 142 -6.61 8.17 20.12
C PRO A 142 -5.47 9.00 19.55
N LYS A 143 -5.68 9.66 18.40
CA LYS A 143 -4.64 10.52 17.76
C LYS A 143 -4.13 11.62 18.70
N SER A 144 -4.96 12.14 19.59
CA SER A 144 -4.57 13.10 20.64
C SER A 144 -3.46 12.57 21.55
N TRP A 145 -3.48 11.28 21.89
CA TRP A 145 -2.45 10.62 22.69
C TRP A 145 -1.23 10.24 21.86
N GLN A 146 -1.43 9.85 20.60
CA GLN A 146 -0.33 9.53 19.70
C GLN A 146 0.59 10.76 19.45
N ARG A 147 0.02 11.97 19.32
CA ARG A 147 0.75 13.21 18.99
C ARG A 147 1.94 13.50 19.92
N PRO A 148 1.82 13.46 21.25
CA PRO A 148 2.96 13.69 22.15
C PRO A 148 3.90 12.47 22.26
N ILE A 149 3.39 11.22 22.03
CA ILE A 149 4.13 9.98 22.24
C ILE A 149 5.01 9.64 21.03
N VAL A 150 4.43 9.63 19.82
CA VAL A 150 5.09 9.17 18.60
C VAL A 150 6.42 9.88 18.30
N PRO A 151 6.56 11.20 18.45
CA PRO A 151 7.84 11.87 18.21
C PRO A 151 8.95 11.41 19.16
N ARG A 152 8.59 10.94 20.36
CA ARG A 152 9.52 10.54 21.42
C ARG A 152 9.79 9.05 21.44
N ILE A 153 8.75 8.24 21.25
CA ILE A 153 8.78 6.78 21.40
C ILE A 153 8.25 6.14 20.12
N ASN A 154 9.16 5.74 19.22
CA ASN A 154 8.85 4.88 18.09
C ASN A 154 10.06 3.99 17.79
N VAL A 155 9.79 2.71 17.52
CA VAL A 155 10.85 1.70 17.27
C VAL A 155 11.54 1.95 15.93
N TRP A 156 10.81 2.49 14.95
CA TRP A 156 11.35 2.85 13.64
C TRP A 156 12.56 3.80 13.74
N ARG A 157 12.55 4.75 14.69
CA ARG A 157 13.68 5.65 14.97
C ARG A 157 14.99 4.92 15.22
N TRP A 158 14.94 3.76 15.85
CA TRP A 158 16.12 2.99 16.23
C TRP A 158 16.57 2.03 15.13
N LEU A 159 15.64 1.57 14.31
CA LEU A 159 15.91 0.61 13.25
C LEU A 159 16.30 1.27 11.92
N VAL A 160 15.82 2.48 11.66
CA VAL A 160 16.02 3.16 10.38
C VAL A 160 16.76 4.48 10.58
N ARG A 161 17.97 4.55 10.02
CA ARG A 161 18.78 5.78 10.05
C ARG A 161 18.29 6.73 8.95
N VAL A 162 17.58 7.79 9.35
CA VAL A 162 17.10 8.86 8.46
C VAL A 162 17.44 10.22 9.06
N THR A 163 17.51 11.25 8.21
CA THR A 163 17.71 12.63 8.65
C THR A 163 16.57 13.10 9.55
N PRO A 164 16.81 14.05 10.47
CA PRO A 164 15.79 14.60 11.37
C PRO A 164 14.55 15.12 10.61
N ASP A 165 14.75 15.81 9.47
CA ASP A 165 13.66 16.36 8.65
C ASP A 165 12.81 15.27 8.00
N ARG A 166 13.46 14.26 7.43
CA ARG A 166 12.76 13.12 6.86
C ARG A 166 11.95 12.37 7.91
N ARG A 167 12.52 12.22 9.13
CA ARG A 167 11.81 11.62 10.26
C ARG A 167 10.59 12.44 10.67
N ARG A 168 10.72 13.77 10.79
CA ARG A 168 9.60 14.66 11.09
C ARG A 168 8.50 14.51 10.06
N PHE A 169 8.84 14.54 8.78
CA PHE A 169 7.91 14.34 7.68
C PHE A 169 7.12 13.02 7.80
N TYR A 170 7.80 11.89 8.06
CA TYR A 170 7.12 10.59 8.23
C TYR A 170 6.19 10.55 9.43
N ILE A 171 6.59 11.15 10.56
CA ILE A 171 5.74 11.20 11.75
C ILE A 171 4.50 12.06 11.51
N GLU A 172 4.65 13.23 10.92
CA GLU A 172 3.54 14.12 10.60
C GLU A 172 2.58 13.48 9.60
N HIS A 173 3.12 12.87 8.55
CA HIS A 173 2.33 12.12 7.57
C HIS A 173 1.54 10.98 8.24
N TYR A 174 2.18 10.18 9.08
CA TYR A 174 1.49 9.12 9.83
C TYR A 174 0.36 9.69 10.72
N LEU A 175 0.63 10.75 11.47
CA LEU A 175 -0.33 11.31 12.40
C LEU A 175 -1.53 11.97 11.71
N ASN A 176 -1.33 12.58 10.55
CA ASN A 176 -2.35 13.36 9.86
C ASN A 176 -3.10 12.57 8.78
N ASP A 177 -2.39 11.73 8.03
CA ASP A 177 -2.90 11.18 6.77
C ASP A 177 -3.22 9.69 6.83
N VAL A 178 -2.65 8.94 7.81
CA VAL A 178 -2.87 7.49 7.88
C VAL A 178 -4.17 7.15 8.61
N ARG A 179 -5.09 6.49 7.87
CA ARG A 179 -6.30 5.87 8.39
C ARG A 179 -6.32 4.39 8.04
N LEU A 180 -5.92 3.55 9.02
CA LEU A 180 -5.90 2.11 8.86
C LEU A 180 -7.33 1.54 8.76
N LEU A 181 -7.45 0.45 8.03
CA LEU A 181 -8.70 -0.27 7.79
C LEU A 181 -8.70 -1.62 8.54
N ASP A 182 -9.87 -2.04 8.97
CA ASP A 182 -10.13 -3.42 9.34
C ASP A 182 -10.84 -4.18 8.21
N MET A 183 -11.12 -5.46 8.48
CA MET A 183 -11.75 -6.34 7.50
C MET A 183 -13.17 -5.91 7.12
N SER A 184 -13.96 -5.42 8.07
CA SER A 184 -15.34 -5.00 7.83
C SER A 184 -15.36 -3.74 6.98
N GLU A 185 -14.49 -2.80 7.27
CA GLU A 185 -14.32 -1.56 6.50
C GLU A 185 -13.85 -1.84 5.07
N LEU A 186 -12.87 -2.76 4.89
CA LEU A 186 -12.38 -3.13 3.56
C LEU A 186 -13.47 -3.83 2.73
N ARG A 187 -14.26 -4.70 3.35
CA ARG A 187 -15.42 -5.34 2.69
C ARG A 187 -16.49 -4.34 2.28
N ALA A 188 -16.76 -3.35 3.12
CA ALA A 188 -17.73 -2.30 2.79
C ALA A 188 -17.24 -1.41 1.64
N LEU A 189 -15.93 -1.17 1.50
CA LEU A 189 -15.34 -0.44 0.38
C LEU A 189 -15.35 -1.25 -0.93
N PHE A 190 -15.19 -2.57 -0.84
CA PHE A 190 -15.13 -3.48 -1.97
C PHE A 190 -16.12 -4.66 -1.82
N PRO A 191 -17.44 -4.40 -1.88
CA PRO A 191 -18.47 -5.39 -1.52
C PRO A 191 -18.50 -6.63 -2.44
N ARG A 192 -17.98 -6.51 -3.68
CA ARG A 192 -17.89 -7.61 -4.64
C ARG A 192 -16.51 -8.29 -4.68
N ALA A 193 -15.63 -7.95 -3.72
CA ALA A 193 -14.29 -8.51 -3.65
C ALA A 193 -14.20 -9.69 -2.70
N GLN A 194 -13.36 -10.66 -3.04
CA GLN A 194 -12.85 -11.61 -2.08
C GLN A 194 -11.82 -10.91 -1.19
N VAL A 195 -11.92 -11.07 0.13
CA VAL A 195 -10.92 -10.54 1.06
C VAL A 195 -9.97 -11.65 1.51
N ILE A 196 -8.69 -11.51 1.17
CA ILE A 196 -7.60 -12.41 1.55
C ILE A 196 -6.89 -11.85 2.79
N ARG A 197 -6.53 -12.72 3.72
CA ARG A 197 -5.73 -12.39 4.91
C ARG A 197 -4.27 -12.79 4.67
N GLU A 198 -3.37 -11.84 4.82
CA GLU A 198 -1.94 -12.13 4.92
C GLU A 198 -1.56 -12.25 6.39
N ARG A 199 -1.10 -13.44 6.81
CA ARG A 199 -0.77 -13.73 8.20
C ARG A 199 0.74 -13.68 8.44
N PHE A 200 1.09 -13.22 9.63
CA PHE A 200 2.43 -13.30 10.21
C PHE A 200 2.31 -13.90 11.61
N LEU A 201 3.00 -15.00 11.87
CA LEU A 201 2.92 -15.76 13.14
C LEU A 201 1.46 -16.01 13.58
N GLY A 202 0.60 -16.42 12.63
CA GLY A 202 -0.82 -16.69 12.91
C GLY A 202 -1.74 -15.46 12.95
N VAL A 203 -1.21 -14.27 13.17
CA VAL A 203 -1.98 -13.02 13.25
C VAL A 203 -2.13 -12.37 11.86
N THR A 204 -3.31 -11.85 11.56
CA THR A 204 -3.56 -11.16 10.27
C THR A 204 -2.84 -9.82 10.24
N LYS A 205 -1.75 -9.77 9.47
CA LYS A 205 -0.91 -8.57 9.31
C LYS A 205 -1.49 -7.59 8.29
N SER A 206 -1.98 -8.09 7.17
CA SER A 206 -2.50 -7.27 6.07
C SER A 206 -3.75 -7.90 5.48
N LEU A 207 -4.54 -7.08 4.82
CA LEU A 207 -5.75 -7.46 4.13
C LEU A 207 -5.62 -7.15 2.64
N VAL A 208 -6.20 -7.98 1.79
CA VAL A 208 -6.22 -7.76 0.35
C VAL A 208 -7.65 -7.91 -0.15
N ALA A 209 -8.18 -6.87 -0.79
CA ALA A 209 -9.40 -6.95 -1.57
C ALA A 209 -9.05 -7.34 -3.00
N LEU A 210 -9.60 -8.44 -3.50
CA LEU A 210 -9.36 -9.02 -4.81
C LEU A 210 -10.67 -9.19 -5.56
N ARG A 211 -10.73 -8.70 -6.81
CA ARG A 211 -11.76 -9.03 -7.82
C ARG A 211 -11.06 -9.43 -9.12
N ARG A 212 -11.41 -10.56 -9.67
CA ARG A 212 -11.00 -11.01 -11.01
C ARG A 212 -11.97 -10.55 -12.07
#